data_334cb995785c126fbb9c3285593c19c1
#
_entry.id   334cb995785c126fbb9c3285593c19c1
#
_cell.length_a   1.000
_cell.length_b   1.000
_cell.length_c   1.000
_cell.angle_alpha   90.00
_cell.angle_beta   90.00
_cell.angle_gamma   90.00
#
_symmetry.space_group_name_H-M   'P 1'
#
loop_
_entity.id
_entity.type
_entity.pdbx_description
1 polymer ?
#
loop_
_entity_poly.entity_id
_entity_poly.type
_entity_poly.pdbx_seq_one_letter_code
_entity_poly.pdbx_strand_id
1 'polypeptide(L)'
;MKYYIGEIHERNGDMEYDTKYLFKTRSDPDKYTEKVAMEWRGSDKSDWDEQESGYWSDCSLIFDHGSNEIPKEDFVVLKKYLSVL
;
A
#
# COMPACT_ATOMS: atom_id res chain seq x y z
N MET A 1 18.57 6.08 4.72
CA MET A 1 17.37 5.44 4.16
C MET A 1 16.71 4.59 5.22
N LYS A 2 15.40 4.71 5.34
CA LYS A 2 14.64 3.94 6.32
C LYS A 2 13.82 2.86 5.62
N TYR A 3 13.49 1.83 6.37
CA TYR A 3 12.81 0.62 5.87
C TYR A 3 11.43 0.51 6.50
N TYR A 4 10.44 0.10 5.70
CA TYR A 4 9.03 0.11 6.11
C TYR A 4 8.30 -1.13 5.65
N ILE A 5 7.25 -1.48 6.41
CA ILE A 5 6.23 -2.41 5.97
C ILE A 5 4.94 -1.60 5.77
N GLY A 6 4.39 -1.67 4.55
CA GLY A 6 3.14 -1.01 4.21
C GLY A 6 2.00 -2.00 4.08
N GLU A 7 0.77 -1.49 4.08
CA GLU A 7 -0.41 -2.33 3.99
C GLU A 7 -1.45 -1.70 3.07
N ILE A 8 -2.01 -2.53 2.20
CA ILE A 8 -3.13 -2.20 1.32
C ILE A 8 -4.32 -3.04 1.75
N HIS A 9 -5.49 -2.41 1.88
CA HIS A 9 -6.76 -3.10 2.05
C HIS A 9 -7.54 -3.01 0.75
N GLU A 10 -8.10 -4.13 0.30
CA GLU A 10 -8.93 -4.18 -0.91
C GLU A 10 -10.32 -4.69 -0.56
N ARG A 11 -11.34 -4.07 -1.16
CA ARG A 11 -12.72 -4.54 -1.06
C ARG A 11 -13.28 -4.72 -2.46
N ASN A 12 -13.75 -5.93 -2.77
CA ASN A 12 -14.35 -6.26 -4.04
C ASN A 12 -15.66 -7.02 -3.77
N GLY A 13 -16.79 -6.28 -3.83
CA GLY A 13 -18.08 -6.85 -3.45
C GLY A 13 -18.07 -7.27 -1.99
N ASP A 14 -18.35 -8.54 -1.73
CA ASP A 14 -18.34 -9.09 -0.38
C ASP A 14 -16.96 -9.57 0.09
N MET A 15 -15.96 -9.51 -0.79
CA MET A 15 -14.61 -9.97 -0.47
C MET A 15 -13.75 -8.80 0.00
N GLU A 16 -13.01 -9.03 1.09
CA GLU A 16 -12.06 -8.07 1.61
C GLU A 16 -10.77 -8.81 1.95
N TYR A 17 -9.63 -8.20 1.65
CA TYR A 17 -8.33 -8.78 1.97
C TYR A 17 -7.28 -7.70 2.11
N ASP A 18 -6.27 -8.02 2.90
CA ASP A 18 -5.14 -7.14 3.16
C ASP A 18 -3.89 -7.72 2.52
N THR A 19 -3.05 -6.84 2.02
CA THR A 19 -1.75 -7.22 1.46
C THR A 19 -0.69 -6.35 2.07
N LYS A 20 0.37 -6.97 2.58
CA LYS A 20 1.53 -6.27 3.11
C LYS A 20 2.65 -6.27 2.09
N TYR A 21 3.39 -5.17 2.05
CA TYR A 21 4.54 -5.03 1.16
C TYR A 21 5.66 -4.30 1.88
N LEU A 22 6.84 -4.40 1.33
CA LEU A 22 8.03 -3.74 1.87
C LEU A 22 8.45 -2.59 0.96
N PHE A 23 8.97 -1.54 1.54
CA PHE A 23 9.59 -0.47 0.77
C PHE A 23 10.65 0.25 1.60
N LYS A 24 11.48 1.02 0.93
CA LYS A 24 12.46 1.88 1.57
C LYS A 24 12.42 3.25 0.91
N THR A 25 12.58 4.30 1.71
CA THR A 25 12.55 5.65 1.19
C THR A 25 13.33 6.60 2.10
N ARG A 26 13.81 7.70 1.54
CA ARG A 26 14.42 8.81 2.28
C ARG A 26 13.43 9.94 2.51
N SER A 27 12.29 9.89 1.85
CA SER A 27 11.26 10.92 1.93
C SER A 27 10.09 10.45 2.80
N ASP A 28 8.98 11.20 2.75
CA ASP A 28 7.80 10.92 3.54
C ASP A 28 7.19 9.56 3.18
N PRO A 29 7.12 8.62 4.14
CA PRO A 29 6.52 7.30 3.88
C PRO A 29 5.04 7.37 3.52
N ASP A 30 4.30 8.36 4.04
CA ASP A 30 2.87 8.50 3.74
C ASP A 30 2.63 8.80 2.26
N LYS A 31 3.47 9.63 1.66
CA LYS A 31 3.38 9.89 0.22
C LYS A 31 3.70 8.65 -0.59
N TYR A 32 4.61 7.83 -0.11
CA TYR A 32 4.96 6.58 -0.78
C TYR A 32 3.79 5.60 -0.76
N THR A 33 3.17 5.39 0.40
CA THR A 33 2.04 4.47 0.53
C THR A 33 0.81 4.95 -0.22
N GLU A 34 0.56 6.25 -0.26
CA GLU A 34 -0.53 6.83 -1.06
C GLU A 34 -0.35 6.52 -2.53
N LYS A 35 0.87 6.67 -3.05
CA LYS A 35 1.18 6.36 -4.45
C LYS A 35 1.01 4.88 -4.73
N VAL A 36 1.46 4.02 -3.83
CA VAL A 36 1.30 2.57 -3.98
C VAL A 36 -0.18 2.20 -4.05
N ALA A 37 -1.00 2.76 -3.16
CA ALA A 37 -2.43 2.50 -3.16
C ALA A 37 -3.09 2.95 -4.46
N MET A 38 -2.76 4.14 -4.93
CA MET A 38 -3.29 4.67 -6.18
C MET A 38 -2.94 3.77 -7.37
N GLU A 39 -1.71 3.30 -7.45
CA GLU A 39 -1.22 2.52 -8.58
C GLU A 39 -1.44 1.01 -8.44
N TRP A 40 -1.95 0.56 -7.30
CA TRP A 40 -2.04 -0.87 -6.96
C TRP A 40 -2.77 -1.70 -8.03
N ARG A 41 -3.86 -1.17 -8.55
CA ARG A 41 -4.63 -1.80 -9.62
C ARG A 41 -4.70 -0.94 -10.88
N GLY A 42 -3.75 -0.02 -11.05
CA GLY A 42 -3.66 0.81 -12.23
C GLY A 42 -4.57 2.04 -12.23
N SER A 43 -5.03 2.47 -11.07
CA SER A 43 -5.84 3.67 -10.93
C SER A 43 -4.98 4.95 -11.05
N ASP A 44 -5.63 6.09 -11.15
CA ASP A 44 -4.99 7.39 -11.11
C ASP A 44 -5.75 8.34 -10.16
N LYS A 45 -5.36 9.60 -10.14
CA LYS A 45 -5.95 10.59 -9.22
C LYS A 45 -7.45 10.77 -9.42
N SER A 46 -7.96 10.56 -10.63
CA SER A 46 -9.40 10.72 -10.93
C SER A 46 -10.25 9.61 -10.35
N ASP A 47 -9.64 8.51 -9.94
CA ASP A 47 -10.34 7.35 -9.36
C ASP A 47 -10.54 7.47 -7.85
N TRP A 48 -10.07 8.56 -7.24
CA TRP A 48 -10.24 8.81 -5.81
C TRP A 48 -11.71 9.05 -5.46
N ASP A 49 -12.18 8.35 -4.44
CA ASP A 49 -13.53 8.52 -3.88
C ASP A 49 -13.42 9.14 -2.49
N GLU A 50 -13.89 10.39 -2.35
CA GLU A 50 -13.81 11.14 -1.09
C GLU A 50 -14.64 10.49 0.03
N GLN A 51 -15.80 9.94 -0.30
CA GLN A 51 -16.66 9.32 0.71
C GLN A 51 -16.07 8.03 1.25
N GLU A 52 -15.48 7.23 0.37
CA GLU A 52 -14.89 5.95 0.75
C GLU A 52 -13.45 6.09 1.21
N SER A 53 -12.77 7.19 0.85
CA SER A 53 -11.36 7.42 1.11
C SER A 53 -10.46 6.35 0.47
N GLY A 54 -10.74 6.02 -0.77
CA GLY A 54 -10.00 5.01 -1.51
C GLY A 54 -10.05 5.23 -3.02
N TYR A 55 -9.35 4.37 -3.74
CA TYR A 55 -9.26 4.42 -5.20
C TYR A 55 -10.06 3.30 -5.84
N TRP A 56 -10.91 3.63 -6.78
CA TRP A 56 -11.66 2.64 -7.56
C TRP A 56 -10.82 2.10 -8.71
N SER A 57 -10.88 0.80 -8.92
CA SER A 57 -10.36 0.12 -10.10
C SER A 57 -11.35 -0.99 -10.45
N ASP A 58 -12.09 -0.82 -11.54
CA ASP A 58 -13.22 -1.68 -11.89
C ASP A 58 -14.19 -1.79 -10.70
N CYS A 59 -14.36 -3.00 -10.16
CA CYS A 59 -15.25 -3.25 -9.02
C CYS A 59 -14.51 -3.26 -7.68
N SER A 60 -13.21 -2.96 -7.68
CA SER A 60 -12.37 -3.00 -6.48
C SER A 60 -12.14 -1.61 -5.92
N LEU A 61 -12.18 -1.50 -4.60
CA LEU A 61 -11.86 -0.28 -3.87
C LEU A 61 -10.58 -0.51 -3.07
N ILE A 62 -9.59 0.33 -3.29
CA ILE A 62 -8.25 0.18 -2.74
C ILE A 62 -8.01 1.24 -1.68
N PHE A 63 -7.64 0.81 -0.48
CA PHE A 63 -7.37 1.69 0.65
C PHE A 63 -5.89 1.64 1.04
N ASP A 64 -5.34 2.82 1.31
CA ASP A 64 -4.02 2.95 1.90
C ASP A 64 -4.14 2.82 3.42
N HIS A 65 -3.55 1.77 3.99
CA HIS A 65 -3.51 1.57 5.44
C HIS A 65 -2.20 2.03 6.06
N GLY A 66 -1.38 2.78 5.29
CA GLY A 66 -0.16 3.37 5.83
C GLY A 66 0.98 2.37 5.96
N SER A 67 1.92 2.71 6.81
CA SER A 67 3.12 1.91 7.01
C SER A 67 3.67 2.05 8.41
N ASN A 68 4.57 1.12 8.76
CA ASN A 68 5.35 1.16 9.99
C ASN A 68 6.83 1.01 9.64
N GLU A 69 7.65 1.81 10.28
CA GLU A 69 9.10 1.68 10.14
C GLU A 69 9.57 0.41 10.84
N ILE A 70 10.48 -0.34 10.19
CA ILE A 70 11.05 -1.56 10.73
C ILE A 70 12.58 -1.49 10.66
N PRO A 71 13.28 -2.25 11.51
CA PRO A 71 14.74 -2.37 11.43
C PRO A 71 15.17 -3.00 10.11
N LYS A 72 16.35 -2.65 9.64
CA LYS A 72 16.92 -3.22 8.42
C LYS A 72 16.99 -4.74 8.47
N GLU A 73 17.31 -5.30 9.63
CA GLU A 73 17.39 -6.75 9.83
C GLU A 73 16.06 -7.42 9.51
N ASP A 74 14.96 -6.85 9.97
CA ASP A 74 13.62 -7.37 9.73
C ASP A 74 13.27 -7.26 8.23
N PHE A 75 13.64 -6.16 7.60
CA PHE A 75 13.44 -5.97 6.17
C PHE A 75 14.14 -7.06 5.36
N VAL A 76 15.40 -7.36 5.69
CA VAL A 76 16.17 -8.41 5.01
C VAL A 76 15.52 -9.78 5.13
N VAL A 77 14.97 -10.10 6.30
CA VAL A 77 14.27 -11.36 6.52
C VAL A 77 12.93 -11.40 5.77
N LEU A 78 12.13 -10.34 5.92
CA LEU A 78 10.77 -10.27 5.37
C LEU A 78 10.75 -10.24 3.84
N LYS A 79 11.79 -9.73 3.19
CA LYS A 79 11.80 -9.69 1.72
C LYS A 79 11.83 -11.08 1.07
N LYS A 80 12.03 -12.14 1.86
CA LYS A 80 11.89 -13.52 1.38
C LYS A 80 10.42 -13.91 1.20
N TYR A 81 9.51 -13.21 1.85
CA TYR A 81 8.09 -13.56 1.91
C TYR A 81 7.18 -12.48 1.34
N LEU A 82 7.61 -11.23 1.37
CA LEU A 82 6.82 -10.08 0.93
C LEU A 82 7.49 -9.39 -0.27
N SER A 83 6.66 -8.84 -1.16
CA SER A 83 7.14 -8.06 -2.30
C SER A 83 7.77 -6.76 -1.82
N VAL A 84 8.86 -6.35 -2.47
CA VAL A 84 9.49 -5.05 -2.28
C VAL A 84 9.03 -4.14 -3.42
N LEU A 85 8.39 -3.04 -3.07
CA LEU A 85 7.85 -2.09 -4.05
C LEU A 85 8.68 -0.82 -4.15
#